data_c11b812373533777e09301f3b3ec5b26
#
_entry.id   c11b812373533777e09301f3b3ec5b26
#
_cell.length_a   1.000
_cell.length_b   1.000
_cell.length_c   1.000
_cell.angle_alpha   90.00
_cell.angle_beta   90.00
_cell.angle_gamma   90.00
#
_symmetry.space_group_name_H-M   'P 1'
#
loop_
_entity.id
_entity.type
_entity.pdbx_description
1 polymer ?
#
loop_
_entity_poly.entity_id
_entity_poly.type
_entity_poly.pdbx_seq_one_letter_code
_entity_poly.pdbx_strand_id
1 'polypeptide(L)'
;MLRITGYSDKYSAFPGEKVKFYVNAEKKENYDVQIVRLIHGDTNPEGPGYKEEEIGAQCNKTYQGRNQRIHGGSYVVIPQDQRLNTASFTLQAYIFPTTPDKGRQGLLTKWNEKTKSGYGLFIDENACLSVAIGDGAGQVMNLSSEKKLMRKVWYLVAASYDACLLYTSDAADE
;
A
#
# COMPACT_ATOMS: atom_id res chain seq x y z
N MET A 1 -4.49 17.99 2.47
CA MET A 1 -3.49 16.96 2.11
C MET A 1 -2.16 17.65 1.92
N LEU A 2 -1.05 17.10 2.40
CA LEU A 2 0.27 17.72 2.24
C LEU A 2 0.67 17.65 0.77
N ARG A 3 1.10 18.77 0.19
CA ARG A 3 1.53 18.84 -1.21
C ARG A 3 2.80 18.03 -1.50
N ILE A 4 3.67 17.92 -0.50
CA ILE A 4 4.92 17.17 -0.54
C ILE A 4 4.94 16.22 0.66
N THR A 5 5.26 14.97 0.40
CA THR A 5 5.44 13.94 1.42
C THR A 5 6.68 13.12 1.11
N GLY A 6 7.34 12.58 2.12
CA GLY A 6 8.52 11.78 1.90
C GLY A 6 8.92 10.97 3.11
N TYR A 7 9.86 10.06 2.89
CA TYR A 7 10.47 9.23 3.92
C TYR A 7 11.89 8.85 3.51
N SER A 8 12.71 8.48 4.50
CA SER A 8 14.05 7.92 4.26
C SER A 8 14.03 6.40 4.28
N ASP A 9 14.99 5.77 3.62
CA ASP A 9 15.19 4.32 3.66
C ASP A 9 15.72 3.82 5.00
N LYS A 10 16.25 4.72 5.83
CA LYS A 10 16.83 4.43 7.15
C LYS A 10 16.44 5.52 8.14
N TYR A 11 16.28 5.14 9.41
CA TYR A 11 16.07 6.10 10.50
C TYR A 11 17.39 6.65 11.08
N SER A 12 18.49 5.91 10.89
CA SER A 12 19.83 6.29 11.31
C SER A 12 20.86 5.77 10.33
N ALA A 13 22.03 6.42 10.29
CA ALA A 13 23.14 6.02 9.45
C ALA A 13 24.47 6.28 10.17
N PHE A 14 25.45 5.44 9.94
CA PHE A 14 26.82 5.67 10.37
C PHE A 14 27.53 6.65 9.44
N PRO A 15 28.61 7.31 9.91
CA PRO A 15 29.43 8.15 9.04
C PRO A 15 29.90 7.40 7.78
N GLY A 16 29.71 8.01 6.61
CA GLY A 16 30.05 7.41 5.31
C GLY A 16 28.93 6.59 4.66
N GLU A 17 27.87 6.27 5.37
CA GLU A 17 26.72 5.59 4.78
C GLU A 17 25.84 6.54 3.95
N LYS A 18 25.21 5.99 2.90
CA LYS A 18 24.24 6.72 2.08
C LYS A 18 22.83 6.54 2.65
N VAL A 19 22.11 7.64 2.76
CA VAL A 19 20.67 7.66 3.06
C VAL A 19 19.92 8.09 1.80
N LYS A 20 18.85 7.38 1.45
CA LYS A 20 17.97 7.73 0.33
C LYS A 20 16.68 8.33 0.86
N PHE A 21 16.29 9.44 0.27
CA PHE A 21 14.99 10.06 0.54
C PHE A 21 14.05 9.82 -0.65
N TYR A 22 12.86 9.34 -0.35
CA TYR A 22 11.80 9.14 -1.32
C TYR A 22 10.78 10.25 -1.16
N VAL A 23 10.62 11.07 -2.19
CA VAL A 23 9.76 12.25 -2.14
C VAL A 23 8.64 12.11 -3.16
N ASN A 24 7.41 12.29 -2.71
CA ASN A 24 6.23 12.40 -3.54
C ASN A 24 5.75 13.85 -3.55
N ALA A 25 5.62 14.43 -4.72
CA ALA A 25 4.97 15.71 -4.93
C ALA A 25 3.63 15.49 -5.63
N GLU A 26 2.54 16.00 -5.06
CA GLU A 26 1.19 15.85 -5.63
C GLU A 26 1.09 16.47 -7.02
N LYS A 27 1.78 17.59 -7.22
CA LYS A 27 1.95 18.26 -8.51
C LYS A 27 3.39 18.14 -8.98
N LYS A 28 3.61 18.25 -10.30
CA LYS A 28 4.94 18.29 -10.91
C LYS A 28 5.61 19.67 -10.75
N GLU A 29 5.57 20.22 -9.55
CA GLU A 29 6.21 21.48 -9.18
C GLU A 29 7.61 21.19 -8.62
N ASN A 30 8.54 22.13 -8.81
CA ASN A 30 9.86 22.00 -8.19
C ASN A 30 9.75 22.16 -6.67
N TYR A 31 10.67 21.52 -5.96
CA TYR A 31 10.80 21.65 -4.51
C TYR A 31 12.27 21.75 -4.13
N ASP A 32 12.55 22.48 -3.07
CA ASP A 32 13.90 22.68 -2.55
C ASP A 32 14.17 21.69 -1.42
N VAL A 33 15.40 21.20 -1.37
CA VAL A 33 15.89 20.31 -0.32
C VAL A 33 17.06 20.98 0.38
N GLN A 34 16.99 20.99 1.70
CA GLN A 34 18.08 21.42 2.56
C GLN A 34 18.33 20.37 3.64
N ILE A 35 19.58 20.06 3.89
CA ILE A 35 20.00 19.28 5.06
C ILE A 35 20.42 20.28 6.14
N VAL A 36 19.75 20.19 7.26
CA VAL A 36 20.00 21.05 8.41
C VAL A 36 20.42 20.22 9.61
N ARG A 37 21.30 20.76 10.43
CA ARG A 37 21.59 20.25 11.75
C ARG A 37 20.61 20.87 12.73
N LEU A 38 19.73 20.05 13.30
CA LEU A 38 18.84 20.50 14.34
C LEU A 38 19.59 20.60 15.65
N ILE A 39 19.79 21.81 16.14
CA ILE A 39 20.47 22.09 17.41
C ILE A 39 19.44 22.02 18.53
N HIS A 40 18.29 22.64 18.34
CA HIS A 40 17.19 22.65 19.29
C HIS A 40 15.84 22.67 18.58
N GLY A 41 14.98 21.69 18.86
CA GLY A 41 13.69 21.50 18.19
C GLY A 41 12.48 22.01 18.99
N ASP A 42 12.69 22.71 20.10
CA ASP A 42 11.59 23.19 20.94
C ASP A 42 10.97 24.46 20.34
N THR A 43 9.69 24.38 20.03
CA THR A 43 8.90 25.51 19.54
C THR A 43 8.16 26.25 20.65
N ASN A 44 8.35 25.87 21.93
CA ASN A 44 7.73 26.55 23.06
C ASN A 44 8.30 27.97 23.19
N PRO A 45 7.44 29.02 23.21
CA PRO A 45 7.90 30.41 23.36
C PRO A 45 8.65 30.68 24.66
N GLU A 46 8.41 29.92 25.71
CA GLU A 46 9.08 30.02 27.01
C GLU A 46 10.37 29.15 27.11
N GLY A 47 10.63 28.35 26.09
CA GLY A 47 11.80 27.49 26.00
C GLY A 47 12.98 28.15 25.28
N PRO A 48 14.08 27.40 25.05
CA PRO A 48 15.27 27.93 24.36
C PRO A 48 15.04 28.25 22.86
N GLY A 49 13.89 27.93 22.33
CA GLY A 49 13.48 28.23 20.95
C GLY A 49 13.99 27.22 19.92
N TYR A 50 13.42 27.29 18.72
CA TYR A 50 13.82 26.47 17.58
C TYR A 50 15.13 27.01 16.99
N LYS A 51 16.14 26.14 16.85
CA LYS A 51 17.44 26.52 16.28
C LYS A 51 17.96 25.42 15.36
N GLU A 52 18.22 25.78 14.13
CA GLU A 52 18.84 24.92 13.13
C GLU A 52 20.03 25.60 12.46
N GLU A 53 20.90 24.81 11.88
CA GLU A 53 22.07 25.26 11.12
C GLU A 53 22.11 24.51 9.80
N GLU A 54 22.17 25.23 8.67
CA GLU A 54 22.28 24.63 7.36
C GLU A 54 23.64 23.94 7.20
N ILE A 55 23.63 22.70 6.76
CA ILE A 55 24.82 21.94 6.42
C ILE A 55 25.00 22.02 4.90
N GLY A 56 26.17 22.45 4.43
CA GLY A 56 26.51 22.49 3.01
C GLY A 56 26.62 21.09 2.40
N ALA A 57 25.46 20.46 2.12
CA ALA A 57 25.39 19.14 1.53
C ALA A 57 25.19 19.22 0.00
N GLN A 58 25.78 18.28 -0.74
CA GLN A 58 25.63 18.23 -2.22
C GLN A 58 24.19 18.03 -2.69
N CYS A 59 23.33 17.55 -1.82
CA CYS A 59 21.91 17.36 -2.10
C CYS A 59 21.05 18.61 -1.82
N ASN A 60 21.61 19.67 -1.25
CA ASN A 60 20.91 20.95 -1.06
C ASN A 60 20.73 21.64 -2.41
N LYS A 61 19.60 21.39 -3.03
CA LYS A 61 19.26 21.97 -4.33
C LYS A 61 17.77 21.79 -4.63
N THR A 62 17.34 22.42 -5.69
CA THR A 62 16.00 22.25 -6.25
C THR A 62 15.89 20.96 -7.03
N TYR A 63 14.82 20.21 -6.81
CA TYR A 63 14.48 19.00 -7.53
C TYR A 63 13.13 19.13 -8.22
N GLN A 64 12.98 18.47 -9.36
CA GLN A 64 11.70 18.39 -10.02
C GLN A 64 10.79 17.42 -9.30
N GLY A 65 9.62 17.89 -8.90
CA GLY A 65 8.59 17.07 -8.26
C GLY A 65 7.99 16.05 -9.23
N ARG A 66 7.72 14.88 -8.73
CA ARG A 66 7.01 13.82 -9.43
C ARG A 66 5.98 13.17 -8.51
N ASN A 67 4.86 12.79 -9.07
CA ASN A 67 3.87 12.03 -8.32
C ASN A 67 4.36 10.59 -8.20
N GLN A 68 4.70 10.20 -6.99
CA GLN A 68 5.05 8.83 -6.62
C GLN A 68 4.04 8.38 -5.57
N ARG A 69 3.15 7.48 -5.97
CA ARG A 69 2.18 6.95 -5.03
C ARG A 69 2.90 6.16 -3.93
N ILE A 70 2.86 6.68 -2.72
CA ILE A 70 3.35 5.98 -1.54
C ILE A 70 2.20 5.13 -1.02
N HIS A 71 2.37 3.81 -1.04
CA HIS A 71 1.41 2.90 -0.44
C HIS A 71 1.63 2.91 1.07
N GLY A 72 0.67 3.47 1.79
CA GLY A 72 0.68 3.44 3.25
C GLY A 72 0.23 2.08 3.78
N GLY A 73 0.72 1.70 4.96
CA GLY A 73 0.36 0.47 5.65
C GLY A 73 1.41 -0.63 5.54
N SER A 74 1.19 -1.68 6.33
CA SER A 74 2.06 -2.86 6.33
C SER A 74 1.52 -3.89 5.35
N TYR A 75 2.41 -4.48 4.55
CA TYR A 75 2.06 -5.56 3.63
C TYR A 75 3.26 -6.48 3.42
N VAL A 76 2.99 -7.70 3.01
CA VAL A 76 4.01 -8.70 2.64
C VAL A 76 4.09 -8.75 1.12
N VAL A 77 5.32 -8.64 0.59
CA VAL A 77 5.60 -8.86 -0.83
C VAL A 77 6.23 -10.23 -0.99
N ILE A 78 5.56 -11.08 -1.77
CA ILE A 78 6.12 -12.35 -2.20
C ILE A 78 6.73 -12.12 -3.58
N PRO A 79 8.03 -12.41 -3.79
CA PRO A 79 8.64 -12.32 -5.10
C PRO A 79 7.85 -13.14 -6.13
N GLN A 80 7.87 -12.68 -7.39
CA GLN A 80 7.18 -13.38 -8.46
C GLN A 80 7.73 -14.82 -8.59
N ASP A 81 6.81 -15.79 -8.55
CA ASP A 81 7.13 -17.22 -8.69
C ASP A 81 6.16 -17.83 -9.70
N GLN A 82 6.68 -18.72 -10.56
CA GLN A 82 5.87 -19.41 -11.57
C GLN A 82 4.79 -20.30 -10.95
N ARG A 83 5.04 -20.84 -9.76
CA ARG A 83 4.07 -21.64 -8.99
C ARG A 83 2.79 -20.89 -8.63
N LEU A 84 2.86 -19.55 -8.63
CA LEU A 84 1.68 -18.69 -8.42
C LEU A 84 0.89 -18.42 -9.72
N ASN A 85 1.33 -18.97 -10.87
CA ASN A 85 0.59 -18.91 -12.13
C ASN A 85 -0.29 -20.16 -12.25
N THR A 86 -1.36 -20.22 -11.49
CA THR A 86 -2.25 -21.37 -11.42
C THR A 86 -3.54 -21.10 -12.18
N ALA A 87 -4.08 -22.12 -12.86
CA ALA A 87 -5.39 -22.04 -13.50
C ALA A 87 -6.53 -22.15 -12.47
N SER A 88 -6.36 -23.02 -11.48
CA SER A 88 -7.30 -23.19 -10.37
C SER A 88 -6.62 -22.96 -9.05
N PHE A 89 -7.30 -22.36 -8.07
CA PHE A 89 -6.72 -22.02 -6.77
C PHE A 89 -7.77 -21.91 -5.67
N THR A 90 -7.29 -21.98 -4.44
CA THR A 90 -8.03 -21.56 -3.24
C THR A 90 -7.21 -20.53 -2.50
N LEU A 91 -7.81 -19.39 -2.19
CA LEU A 91 -7.26 -18.36 -1.31
C LEU A 91 -7.97 -18.43 0.04
N GLN A 92 -7.22 -18.47 1.12
CA GLN A 92 -7.77 -18.55 2.47
C GLN A 92 -6.94 -17.73 3.44
N ALA A 93 -7.59 -17.03 4.36
CA ALA A 93 -6.94 -16.26 5.40
C ALA A 93 -7.84 -16.06 6.62
N TYR A 94 -7.23 -15.91 7.81
CA TYR A 94 -7.88 -15.26 8.94
C TYR A 94 -7.68 -13.75 8.83
N ILE A 95 -8.77 -13.00 8.95
CA ILE A 95 -8.74 -11.53 8.88
C ILE A 95 -9.42 -10.91 10.09
N PHE A 96 -8.94 -9.72 10.46
CA PHE A 96 -9.53 -8.89 11.52
C PHE A 96 -9.69 -7.46 10.96
N PRO A 97 -10.78 -7.18 10.24
CA PRO A 97 -11.00 -5.90 9.59
C PRO A 97 -11.14 -4.77 10.62
N THR A 98 -10.29 -3.76 10.57
CA THR A 98 -10.39 -2.58 11.43
C THR A 98 -11.19 -1.46 10.77
N THR A 99 -11.12 -1.35 9.45
CA THR A 99 -11.81 -0.33 8.64
C THR A 99 -12.30 -0.93 7.32
N PRO A 100 -13.26 -1.88 7.34
CA PRO A 100 -13.71 -2.56 6.12
C PRO A 100 -14.38 -1.61 5.11
N ASP A 101 -14.94 -0.52 5.56
CA ASP A 101 -15.61 0.54 4.80
C ASP A 101 -14.67 1.59 4.19
N LYS A 102 -13.36 1.36 4.20
CA LYS A 102 -12.37 2.30 3.62
C LYS A 102 -12.32 2.28 2.08
N GLY A 103 -13.12 1.47 1.44
CA GLY A 103 -13.05 1.16 0.02
C GLY A 103 -12.27 -0.13 -0.25
N ARG A 104 -11.99 -0.41 -1.52
CA ARG A 104 -11.36 -1.68 -1.91
C ARG A 104 -9.98 -1.89 -1.27
N GLN A 105 -9.82 -3.02 -0.59
CA GLN A 105 -8.61 -3.42 0.13
C GLN A 105 -8.19 -4.83 -0.29
N GLY A 106 -6.92 -4.98 -0.67
CA GLY A 106 -6.37 -6.31 -0.99
C GLY A 106 -6.01 -7.09 0.27
N LEU A 107 -6.43 -8.34 0.35
CA LEU A 107 -6.07 -9.30 1.39
C LEU A 107 -4.93 -10.19 0.90
N LEU A 108 -5.18 -10.98 -0.15
CA LEU A 108 -4.21 -11.83 -0.84
C LEU A 108 -4.33 -11.54 -2.33
N THR A 109 -3.34 -10.90 -2.94
CA THR A 109 -3.48 -10.42 -4.31
C THR A 109 -2.26 -10.74 -5.17
N LYS A 110 -2.51 -11.25 -6.34
CA LYS A 110 -1.61 -11.28 -7.48
C LYS A 110 -2.32 -10.57 -8.64
N TRP A 111 -2.36 -9.25 -8.58
CA TRP A 111 -3.23 -8.43 -9.41
C TRP A 111 -2.46 -7.28 -10.05
N ASN A 112 -2.64 -7.09 -11.35
CA ASN A 112 -2.14 -5.93 -12.07
C ASN A 112 -3.31 -4.99 -12.39
N GLU A 113 -3.35 -3.85 -11.71
CA GLU A 113 -4.43 -2.87 -11.84
C GLU A 113 -4.51 -2.23 -13.23
N LYS A 114 -3.39 -2.11 -13.95
CA LYS A 114 -3.35 -1.49 -15.28
C LYS A 114 -3.91 -2.40 -16.35
N THR A 115 -3.53 -3.67 -16.33
CA THR A 115 -3.96 -4.68 -17.30
C THR A 115 -5.21 -5.43 -16.87
N LYS A 116 -5.66 -5.24 -15.62
CA LYS A 116 -6.76 -6.01 -15.03
C LYS A 116 -6.52 -7.51 -15.15
N SER A 117 -5.29 -7.95 -14.85
CA SER A 117 -4.90 -9.36 -14.95
C SER A 117 -4.48 -9.93 -13.62
N GLY A 118 -4.72 -11.22 -13.44
CA GLY A 118 -4.38 -11.95 -12.24
C GLY A 118 -5.61 -12.30 -11.40
N TYR A 119 -5.39 -12.55 -10.12
CA TYR A 119 -6.43 -12.93 -9.19
C TYR A 119 -6.19 -12.31 -7.81
N GLY A 120 -7.23 -12.26 -7.00
CA GLY A 120 -7.07 -11.80 -5.62
C GLY A 120 -8.34 -11.83 -4.81
N LEU A 121 -8.13 -11.90 -3.50
CA LEU A 121 -9.14 -11.79 -2.46
C LEU A 121 -9.09 -10.37 -1.89
N PHE A 122 -10.23 -9.72 -1.80
CA PHE A 122 -10.36 -8.31 -1.43
C PHE A 122 -11.49 -8.09 -0.43
N ILE A 123 -11.46 -6.95 0.23
CA ILE A 123 -12.67 -6.30 0.76
C ILE A 123 -13.08 -5.27 -0.30
N ASP A 124 -14.32 -5.29 -0.74
CA ASP A 124 -14.83 -4.37 -1.77
C ASP A 124 -15.29 -3.02 -1.22
N GLU A 125 -15.81 -2.16 -2.08
CA GLU A 125 -16.31 -0.83 -1.74
C GLU A 125 -17.52 -0.86 -0.80
N ASN A 126 -18.23 -1.98 -0.74
CA ASN A 126 -19.40 -2.20 0.11
C ASN A 126 -19.05 -2.87 1.46
N ALA A 127 -17.76 -3.03 1.75
CA ALA A 127 -17.25 -3.76 2.89
C ALA A 127 -17.56 -5.27 2.89
N CYS A 128 -17.81 -5.85 1.72
CA CYS A 128 -18.03 -7.27 1.53
C CYS A 128 -16.74 -7.99 1.11
N LEU A 129 -16.64 -9.29 1.44
CA LEU A 129 -15.56 -10.11 0.89
C LEU A 129 -15.77 -10.24 -0.63
N SER A 130 -14.71 -10.09 -1.40
CA SER A 130 -14.77 -10.18 -2.85
C SER A 130 -13.56 -10.91 -3.43
N VAL A 131 -13.79 -11.74 -4.44
CA VAL A 131 -12.76 -12.34 -5.28
C VAL A 131 -12.80 -11.71 -6.67
N ALA A 132 -11.64 -11.40 -7.22
CA ALA A 132 -11.51 -10.91 -8.58
C ALA A 132 -10.53 -11.76 -9.36
N ILE A 133 -10.88 -12.07 -10.63
CA ILE A 133 -10.05 -12.80 -11.57
C ILE A 133 -10.10 -12.06 -12.90
N GLY A 134 -8.96 -11.75 -13.47
CA GLY A 134 -8.85 -11.02 -14.73
C GLY A 134 -7.86 -11.67 -15.69
N ASP A 135 -8.23 -11.69 -16.95
CA ASP A 135 -7.45 -12.32 -18.04
C ASP A 135 -6.40 -11.39 -18.66
N GLY A 136 -6.46 -10.09 -18.36
CA GLY A 136 -5.61 -9.09 -19.00
C GLY A 136 -6.04 -8.67 -20.39
N ALA A 137 -7.10 -9.28 -20.94
CA ALA A 137 -7.70 -8.93 -22.22
C ALA A 137 -8.95 -8.03 -22.06
N GLY A 138 -9.25 -7.62 -20.84
CA GLY A 138 -10.34 -6.72 -20.49
C GLY A 138 -11.53 -7.42 -19.82
N GLN A 139 -11.51 -8.75 -19.69
CA GLN A 139 -12.54 -9.47 -18.94
C GLN A 139 -12.13 -9.61 -17.49
N VAL A 140 -13.02 -9.24 -16.59
CA VAL A 140 -12.85 -9.38 -15.14
C VAL A 140 -14.08 -10.03 -14.56
N MET A 141 -13.89 -11.17 -13.93
CA MET A 141 -14.89 -11.80 -13.09
C MET A 141 -14.74 -11.26 -11.68
N ASN A 142 -15.83 -10.78 -11.08
CA ASN A 142 -15.90 -10.40 -9.68
C ASN A 142 -17.07 -11.13 -9.04
N LEU A 143 -16.82 -11.68 -7.85
CA LEU A 143 -17.85 -12.26 -7.00
C LEU A 143 -17.67 -11.64 -5.61
N SER A 144 -18.75 -11.15 -5.03
CA SER A 144 -18.77 -10.57 -3.68
C SER A 144 -19.78 -11.31 -2.81
N SER A 145 -19.46 -11.46 -1.53
CA SER A 145 -20.39 -11.99 -0.54
C SER A 145 -21.55 -11.02 -0.32
N GLU A 146 -22.69 -11.56 0.12
CA GLU A 146 -23.87 -10.75 0.42
C GLU A 146 -23.75 -10.03 1.76
N LYS A 147 -22.99 -10.59 2.69
CA LYS A 147 -22.83 -10.07 4.06
C LYS A 147 -21.64 -9.12 4.15
N LYS A 148 -21.85 -7.98 4.81
CA LYS A 148 -20.78 -7.04 5.13
C LYS A 148 -19.91 -7.56 6.27
N LEU A 149 -18.62 -7.31 6.16
CA LEU A 149 -17.66 -7.58 7.22
C LEU A 149 -17.81 -6.52 8.32
N MET A 150 -17.94 -6.98 9.57
CA MET A 150 -18.01 -6.10 10.73
C MET A 150 -16.60 -5.67 11.16
N ARG A 151 -16.49 -4.50 11.76
CA ARG A 151 -15.23 -4.02 12.33
C ARG A 151 -14.84 -4.81 13.56
N LYS A 152 -13.55 -5.14 13.68
CA LYS A 152 -12.95 -5.79 14.85
C LYS A 152 -13.57 -7.15 15.19
N VAL A 153 -13.94 -7.89 14.17
CA VAL A 153 -14.38 -9.28 14.28
C VAL A 153 -13.44 -10.16 13.49
N TRP A 154 -13.08 -11.31 14.02
CA TRP A 154 -12.31 -12.31 13.30
C TRP A 154 -13.17 -13.10 12.34
N TYR A 155 -12.69 -13.25 11.12
CA TYR A 155 -13.30 -14.07 10.07
C TYR A 155 -12.27 -15.05 9.50
N LEU A 156 -12.66 -16.28 9.28
CA LEU A 156 -12.01 -17.17 8.34
C LEU A 156 -12.66 -16.89 6.97
N VAL A 157 -11.89 -16.41 6.02
CA VAL A 157 -12.36 -16.09 4.68
C VAL A 157 -11.67 -16.98 3.67
N ALA A 158 -12.43 -17.48 2.70
CA ALA A 158 -11.92 -18.32 1.64
C ALA A 158 -12.65 -18.05 0.32
N ALA A 159 -11.92 -18.23 -0.78
CA ALA A 159 -12.49 -18.26 -2.13
C ALA A 159 -11.76 -19.33 -2.95
N SER A 160 -12.52 -20.17 -3.63
CA SER A 160 -12.00 -21.19 -4.54
C SER A 160 -12.41 -20.87 -5.97
N TYR A 161 -11.51 -21.08 -6.90
CA TYR A 161 -11.77 -20.97 -8.32
C TYR A 161 -11.26 -22.21 -9.05
N ASP A 162 -12.10 -22.79 -9.88
CA ASP A 162 -11.74 -23.89 -10.75
C ASP A 162 -11.98 -23.51 -12.22
N ALA A 163 -10.91 -23.40 -12.99
CA ALA A 163 -10.96 -23.05 -14.40
C ALA A 163 -11.66 -24.11 -15.28
N CYS A 164 -11.67 -25.36 -14.84
CA CYS A 164 -12.31 -26.44 -15.59
C CYS A 164 -13.84 -26.44 -15.44
N LEU A 165 -14.33 -26.02 -14.25
CA LEU A 165 -15.76 -26.09 -13.94
C LEU A 165 -16.48 -24.77 -14.20
N LEU A 166 -15.77 -23.68 -14.50
CA LEU A 166 -16.32 -22.30 -14.57
C LEU A 166 -17.19 -21.95 -13.34
N TYR A 167 -16.86 -22.53 -12.18
CA TYR A 167 -17.64 -22.44 -10.96
C TYR A 167 -16.84 -21.80 -9.82
N THR A 168 -17.44 -20.85 -9.14
CA THR A 168 -16.88 -20.26 -7.92
C THR A 168 -17.80 -20.59 -6.76
N SER A 169 -17.25 -21.12 -5.67
CA SER A 169 -17.97 -21.24 -4.40
C SER A 169 -17.43 -20.26 -3.39
N ASP A 170 -18.32 -19.57 -2.70
CA ASP A 170 -18.03 -18.67 -1.59
C ASP A 170 -18.48 -19.37 -0.29
N ALA A 171 -17.56 -19.52 0.66
CA ALA A 171 -17.87 -20.01 1.99
C ALA A 171 -17.34 -18.99 3.00
N ALA A 172 -18.22 -18.12 3.50
CA ALA A 172 -18.00 -17.34 4.70
C ALA A 172 -18.74 -18.02 5.83
N ASP A 173 -18.07 -18.81 6.65
CA ASP A 173 -18.64 -19.38 7.86
C ASP A 173 -18.43 -18.42 9.03
N GLU A 174 -19.48 -18.34 9.87
CA GLU A 174 -19.52 -17.59 11.14
C GLU A 174 -18.61 -18.19 12.20
#